data_5e6b8013587df884c5143322aef21a4b
#
_entry.id   5e6b8013587df884c5143322aef21a4b
#
_cell.length_a   1.000
_cell.length_b   1.000
_cell.length_c   1.000
_cell.angle_alpha   90.00
_cell.angle_beta   90.00
_cell.angle_gamma   90.00
#
_symmetry.space_group_name_H-M   'P 1'
#
loop_
_entity.id
_entity.type
_entity.pdbx_description
1 polymer ?
#
loop_
_entity_poly.entity_id
_entity_poly.type
_entity_poly.pdbx_seq_one_letter_code
_entity_poly.pdbx_strand_id
1 'polypeptide(L)'
;MKITLLTVGKTDRDWVKQGLDIYVSRLKHYIPFSVVEIPELKNVSALTKDQIKTREGELILKNVKQTDDVILMDERGKQYSSVELAKVLQDKISYVGKDIIFIIGGAYGFSDDVYERANSKISLSKMTFSHQMVRAIFAEQIYRAFTIMRGEPYHHE
;
A
#
# COMPACT_ATOMS: atom_id res chain seq x y z
N MET A 1 -9.81 13.77 4.39
CA MET A 1 -8.76 12.73 4.49
C MET A 1 -9.13 11.54 3.62
N LYS A 2 -8.19 11.01 2.88
CA LYS A 2 -8.37 9.81 2.04
C LYS A 2 -7.17 8.87 2.19
N ILE A 3 -7.38 7.61 1.82
CA ILE A 3 -6.32 6.60 1.73
C ILE A 3 -6.17 6.19 0.26
N THR A 4 -4.94 6.15 -0.22
CA THR A 4 -4.60 5.70 -1.56
C THR A 4 -3.68 4.49 -1.46
N LEU A 5 -3.96 3.47 -2.25
CA LEU A 5 -3.02 2.38 -2.54
C LEU A 5 -2.37 2.67 -3.89
N LEU A 6 -1.08 2.94 -3.88
CA LEU A 6 -0.28 3.16 -5.07
C LEU A 6 0.52 1.91 -5.38
N THR A 7 0.38 1.39 -6.59
CA THR A 7 1.10 0.19 -7.02
C THR A 7 1.89 0.46 -8.30
N VAL A 8 2.99 -0.26 -8.47
CA VAL A 8 3.78 -0.25 -9.72
C VAL A 8 3.27 -1.37 -10.61
N GLY A 9 2.78 -0.99 -11.79
CA GLY A 9 2.17 -1.89 -12.75
C GLY A 9 0.70 -2.17 -12.47
N LYS A 10 0.00 -2.62 -13.51
CA LYS A 10 -1.41 -2.98 -13.41
C LYS A 10 -1.59 -4.25 -12.58
N THR A 11 -2.75 -4.38 -11.95
CA THR A 11 -3.21 -5.65 -11.38
C THR A 11 -3.64 -6.52 -12.55
N ASP A 12 -2.82 -7.53 -12.91
CA ASP A 12 -2.94 -8.27 -14.16
C ASP A 12 -3.61 -9.64 -14.05
N ARG A 13 -3.77 -10.16 -12.83
CA ARG A 13 -4.45 -11.44 -12.59
C ARG A 13 -5.92 -11.21 -12.27
N ASP A 14 -6.82 -11.81 -13.04
CA ASP A 14 -8.25 -11.62 -12.86
C ASP A 14 -8.74 -11.94 -11.45
N TRP A 15 -8.25 -13.01 -10.86
CA TRP A 15 -8.66 -13.40 -9.50
C TRP A 15 -8.12 -12.44 -8.44
N VAL A 16 -6.94 -11.86 -8.63
CA VAL A 16 -6.39 -10.82 -7.73
C VAL A 16 -7.21 -9.54 -7.87
N LYS A 17 -7.51 -9.15 -9.11
CA LYS A 17 -8.32 -7.96 -9.38
C LYS A 17 -9.70 -8.07 -8.76
N GLN A 18 -10.35 -9.24 -8.89
CA GLN A 18 -11.65 -9.50 -8.28
C GLN A 18 -11.58 -9.38 -6.75
N GLY A 19 -10.57 -10.00 -6.12
CA GLY A 19 -10.36 -9.90 -4.68
C GLY A 19 -10.08 -8.47 -4.22
N LEU A 20 -9.21 -7.76 -4.92
CA LEU A 20 -8.90 -6.36 -4.63
C LEU A 20 -10.17 -5.48 -4.74
N ASP A 21 -10.94 -5.64 -5.80
CA ASP A 21 -12.15 -4.84 -6.04
C ASP A 21 -13.21 -5.07 -4.96
N ILE A 22 -13.35 -6.29 -4.44
CA ILE A 22 -14.26 -6.59 -3.34
C ILE A 22 -13.93 -5.72 -2.11
N TYR A 23 -12.68 -5.71 -1.69
CA TYR A 23 -12.28 -4.99 -0.49
C TYR A 23 -12.20 -3.48 -0.70
N VAL A 24 -11.79 -3.03 -1.87
CA VAL A 24 -11.82 -1.61 -2.22
C VAL A 24 -13.27 -1.08 -2.18
N SER A 25 -14.22 -1.83 -2.73
CA SER A 25 -15.64 -1.46 -2.70
C SER A 25 -16.17 -1.35 -1.26
N ARG A 26 -15.78 -2.29 -0.40
CA ARG A 26 -16.16 -2.26 1.03
C ARG A 26 -15.52 -1.08 1.77
N LEU A 27 -14.24 -0.81 1.50
CA LEU A 27 -13.50 0.29 2.13
C LEU A 27 -14.12 1.66 1.85
N LYS A 28 -14.71 1.86 0.68
CA LYS A 28 -15.37 3.12 0.32
C LYS A 28 -16.53 3.50 1.23
N HIS A 29 -17.10 2.55 1.97
CA HIS A 29 -18.12 2.83 2.97
C HIS A 29 -17.56 3.42 4.27
N TYR A 30 -16.25 3.31 4.50
CA TYR A 30 -15.59 3.79 5.71
C TYR A 30 -14.81 5.07 5.48
N ILE A 31 -14.13 5.17 4.33
CA ILE A 31 -13.22 6.27 4.02
C ILE A 31 -13.10 6.39 2.50
N PRO A 32 -12.88 7.59 1.95
CA PRO A 32 -12.49 7.71 0.55
C PRO A 32 -11.21 6.90 0.31
N PHE A 33 -11.32 5.89 -0.54
CA PHE A 33 -10.24 4.95 -0.84
C PHE A 33 -10.09 4.82 -2.34
N SER A 34 -8.87 4.91 -2.85
CA SER A 34 -8.58 4.77 -4.26
C SER A 34 -7.33 3.91 -4.49
N VAL A 35 -7.29 3.28 -5.66
CA VAL A 35 -6.12 2.54 -6.13
C VAL A 35 -5.55 3.30 -7.33
N VAL A 36 -4.27 3.59 -7.29
CA VAL A 36 -3.53 4.22 -8.39
C VAL A 36 -2.47 3.24 -8.86
N GLU A 37 -2.57 2.82 -10.12
CA GLU A 37 -1.63 1.90 -10.72
C GLU A 37 -0.70 2.68 -11.65
N ILE A 38 0.59 2.74 -11.29
CA ILE A 38 1.60 3.36 -12.14
C ILE A 38 1.92 2.39 -13.28
N PRO A 39 1.91 2.85 -14.54
CA PRO A 39 2.29 1.98 -15.66
C PRO A 39 3.69 1.39 -15.48
N GLU A 40 3.85 0.13 -15.88
CA GLU A 40 5.16 -0.50 -15.91
C GLU A 40 6.10 0.22 -16.87
N LEU A 41 7.38 0.23 -16.53
CA LEU A 41 8.43 0.74 -17.42
C LEU A 41 8.50 -0.12 -18.68
N LYS A 42 8.70 0.53 -19.82
CA LYS A 42 8.91 -0.12 -21.11
C LYS A 42 10.41 -0.23 -21.39
N ASN A 43 10.79 -1.23 -22.21
CA ASN A 43 12.16 -1.40 -22.70
C ASN A 43 13.21 -1.53 -21.59
N VAL A 44 12.87 -2.33 -20.55
CA VAL A 44 13.73 -2.49 -19.39
C VAL A 44 14.86 -3.51 -19.56
N SER A 45 14.90 -4.25 -20.66
CA SER A 45 15.90 -5.30 -20.88
C SER A 45 17.35 -4.82 -20.85
N ALA A 46 17.58 -3.56 -21.20
CA ALA A 46 18.91 -2.93 -21.18
C ALA A 46 19.23 -2.23 -19.84
N LEU A 47 18.30 -2.24 -18.88
CA LEU A 47 18.46 -1.54 -17.61
C LEU A 47 18.95 -2.46 -16.51
N THR A 48 19.78 -1.93 -15.63
CA THR A 48 20.13 -2.61 -14.38
C THR A 48 18.96 -2.54 -13.40
N LYS A 49 19.00 -3.40 -12.37
CA LYS A 49 18.00 -3.37 -11.28
C LYS A 49 17.92 -2.01 -10.62
N ASP A 50 19.08 -1.37 -10.38
CA ASP A 50 19.14 -0.05 -9.77
C ASP A 50 18.54 1.03 -10.66
N GLN A 51 18.76 0.96 -11.97
CA GLN A 51 18.13 1.87 -12.93
C GLN A 51 16.62 1.70 -12.95
N ILE A 52 16.12 0.46 -12.89
CA ILE A 52 14.69 0.19 -12.82
C ILE A 52 14.10 0.79 -11.54
N LYS A 53 14.73 0.53 -10.39
CA LYS A 53 14.27 1.10 -9.11
C LYS A 53 14.22 2.63 -9.14
N THR A 54 15.25 3.26 -9.69
CA THR A 54 15.34 4.72 -9.79
C THR A 54 14.22 5.28 -10.65
N ARG A 55 13.97 4.70 -11.82
CA ARG A 55 12.91 5.15 -12.73
C ARG A 55 11.52 4.92 -12.16
N GLU A 56 11.28 3.76 -11.56
CA GLU A 56 10.02 3.50 -10.84
C GLU A 56 9.83 4.48 -9.70
N GLY A 57 10.90 4.77 -8.97
CA GLY A 57 10.88 5.73 -7.87
C GLY A 57 10.49 7.13 -8.29
N GLU A 58 10.97 7.59 -9.44
CA GLU A 58 10.59 8.88 -10.01
C GLU A 58 9.09 8.94 -10.29
N LEU A 59 8.53 7.87 -10.86
CA LEU A 59 7.09 7.78 -11.13
C LEU A 59 6.27 7.73 -9.83
N ILE A 60 6.76 7.00 -8.83
CA ILE A 60 6.13 6.96 -7.51
C ILE A 60 6.08 8.37 -6.92
N LEU A 61 7.20 9.07 -6.88
CA LEU A 61 7.31 10.38 -6.25
C LEU A 61 6.47 11.45 -6.95
N LYS A 62 6.21 11.31 -8.25
CA LYS A 62 5.29 12.20 -8.97
C LYS A 62 3.85 12.11 -8.48
N ASN A 63 3.48 10.98 -7.87
CA ASN A 63 2.13 10.74 -7.36
C ASN A 63 1.99 11.03 -5.86
N VAL A 64 3.05 11.52 -5.23
CA VAL A 64 3.10 11.80 -3.80
C VAL A 64 3.18 13.30 -3.56
N LYS A 65 2.28 13.80 -2.73
CA LYS A 65 2.32 15.21 -2.31
C LYS A 65 3.20 15.36 -1.07
N GLN A 66 3.74 16.55 -0.90
CA GLN A 66 4.57 16.86 0.26
C GLN A 66 3.83 16.65 1.59
N THR A 67 2.52 16.86 1.59
CA THR A 67 1.66 16.74 2.78
C THR A 67 1.20 15.32 3.07
N ASP A 68 1.45 14.35 2.18
CA ASP A 68 1.00 12.98 2.38
C ASP A 68 1.81 12.27 3.46
N ASP A 69 1.12 11.42 4.22
CA ASP A 69 1.75 10.43 5.08
C ASP A 69 2.04 9.18 4.23
N VAL A 70 3.30 9.02 3.87
CA VAL A 70 3.76 7.96 2.95
C VAL A 70 4.21 6.73 3.73
N ILE A 71 3.56 5.61 3.48
CA ILE A 71 3.84 4.33 4.12
C ILE A 71 4.23 3.31 3.05
N LEU A 72 5.44 2.80 3.14
CA LEU A 72 5.92 1.77 2.22
C LEU A 72 5.54 0.38 2.75
N MET A 73 5.05 -0.48 1.86
CA MET A 73 4.90 -1.90 2.14
C MET A 73 6.24 -2.56 1.82
N ASP A 74 6.98 -2.93 2.86
CA ASP A 74 8.36 -3.44 2.75
C ASP A 74 8.55 -4.55 3.77
N GLU A 75 9.14 -5.68 3.37
CA GLU A 75 9.38 -6.81 4.26
C GLU A 75 10.27 -6.47 5.46
N ARG A 76 11.05 -5.40 5.36
CA ARG A 76 11.89 -4.88 6.44
C ARG A 76 11.19 -3.84 7.31
N GLY A 77 9.91 -3.59 7.05
CA GLY A 77 9.12 -2.67 7.83
C GLY A 77 8.68 -3.26 9.17
N LYS A 78 8.00 -2.43 9.96
CA LYS A 78 7.43 -2.87 11.24
C LYS A 78 6.26 -3.80 11.02
N GLN A 79 6.23 -4.90 11.76
CA GLN A 79 5.11 -5.84 11.76
C GLN A 79 4.09 -5.46 12.81
N TYR A 80 2.82 -5.62 12.46
CA TYR A 80 1.70 -5.39 13.37
C TYR A 80 0.75 -6.59 13.32
N SER A 81 0.08 -6.86 14.43
CA SER A 81 -1.14 -7.66 14.40
C SER A 81 -2.26 -6.85 13.73
N SER A 82 -3.35 -7.50 13.36
CA SER A 82 -4.49 -6.80 12.78
C SER A 82 -5.06 -5.76 13.74
N VAL A 83 -5.11 -6.07 15.04
CA VAL A 83 -5.58 -5.13 16.07
C VAL A 83 -4.63 -3.94 16.23
N GLU A 84 -3.33 -4.19 16.22
CA GLU A 84 -2.31 -3.12 16.29
C GLU A 84 -2.38 -2.21 15.07
N LEU A 85 -2.55 -2.77 13.87
CA LEU A 85 -2.70 -1.98 12.65
C LEU A 85 -3.93 -1.09 12.71
N ALA A 86 -5.05 -1.63 13.20
CA ALA A 86 -6.28 -0.85 13.40
C ALA A 86 -6.02 0.35 14.33
N LYS A 87 -5.28 0.15 15.42
CA LYS A 87 -4.93 1.23 16.35
C LYS A 87 -4.05 2.29 15.68
N VAL A 88 -3.04 1.88 14.92
CA VAL A 88 -2.18 2.80 14.18
C VAL A 88 -2.97 3.65 13.20
N LEU A 89 -3.88 3.04 12.43
CA LEU A 89 -4.73 3.76 11.48
C LEU A 89 -5.68 4.71 12.21
N GLN A 90 -6.29 4.27 13.31
CA GLN A 90 -7.18 5.10 14.09
C GLN A 90 -6.47 6.34 14.62
N ASP A 91 -5.26 6.20 15.13
CA ASP A 91 -4.46 7.32 15.63
C ASP A 91 -4.10 8.30 14.49
N LYS A 92 -3.71 7.78 13.33
CA LYS A 92 -3.43 8.62 12.16
C LYS A 92 -4.65 9.42 11.72
N ILE A 93 -5.81 8.78 11.69
CA ILE A 93 -7.07 9.44 11.30
C ILE A 93 -7.48 10.49 12.33
N SER A 94 -7.41 10.16 13.61
CA SER A 94 -7.91 11.01 14.70
C SER A 94 -6.99 12.17 15.04
N TYR A 95 -5.68 11.97 15.00
CA TYR A 95 -4.71 12.94 15.51
C TYR A 95 -3.85 13.61 14.45
N VAL A 96 -3.62 12.94 13.33
CA VAL A 96 -2.75 13.48 12.26
C VAL A 96 -3.58 14.11 11.15
N GLY A 97 -4.63 13.43 10.68
CA GLY A 97 -5.58 13.95 9.71
C GLY A 97 -5.03 14.17 8.30
N LYS A 98 -3.84 13.64 8.00
CA LYS A 98 -3.23 13.72 6.66
C LYS A 98 -3.79 12.65 5.76
N ASP A 99 -3.79 12.91 4.46
CA ASP A 99 -4.00 11.84 3.47
C ASP A 99 -2.89 10.81 3.61
N ILE A 100 -3.26 9.53 3.55
CA ILE A 100 -2.33 8.42 3.66
C ILE A 100 -2.16 7.78 2.29
N ILE A 101 -0.92 7.53 1.90
CA ILE A 101 -0.61 6.79 0.70
C ILE A 101 0.24 5.57 1.06
N PHE A 102 -0.32 4.38 0.83
CA PHE A 102 0.41 3.12 0.94
C PHE A 102 0.98 2.77 -0.42
N ILE A 103 2.24 2.37 -0.46
CA ILE A 103 2.93 2.09 -1.71
C ILE A 103 3.42 0.64 -1.73
N ILE A 104 3.00 -0.10 -2.75
CA ILE A 104 3.50 -1.43 -3.07
C ILE A 104 4.43 -1.27 -4.28
N GLY A 105 5.71 -1.56 -4.10
CA GLY A 105 6.72 -1.42 -5.14
C GLY A 105 6.70 -2.54 -6.17
N GLY A 106 7.58 -2.41 -7.15
CA GLY A 106 7.82 -3.44 -8.16
C GLY A 106 8.70 -4.57 -7.63
N ALA A 107 9.11 -5.45 -8.55
CA ALA A 107 9.83 -6.69 -8.22
C ALA A 107 11.18 -6.47 -7.50
N TYR A 108 11.81 -5.33 -7.70
CA TYR A 108 13.14 -5.05 -7.16
C TYR A 108 13.14 -4.14 -5.93
N GLY A 109 11.95 -3.76 -5.44
CA GLY A 109 11.81 -2.89 -4.28
C GLY A 109 11.88 -1.40 -4.62
N PHE A 110 12.23 -0.59 -3.62
CA PHE A 110 12.21 0.87 -3.71
C PHE A 110 13.60 1.45 -3.91
N SER A 111 13.66 2.60 -4.59
CA SER A 111 14.88 3.40 -4.67
C SER A 111 15.16 4.10 -3.34
N ASP A 112 16.41 4.57 -3.18
CA ASP A 112 16.81 5.33 -2.00
C ASP A 112 15.97 6.59 -1.83
N ASP A 113 15.65 7.29 -2.90
CA ASP A 113 14.82 8.51 -2.84
C ASP A 113 13.42 8.23 -2.31
N VAL A 114 12.83 7.09 -2.68
CA VAL A 114 11.53 6.68 -2.16
C VAL A 114 11.63 6.37 -0.66
N TYR A 115 12.65 5.64 -0.24
CA TYR A 115 12.88 5.36 1.18
C TYR A 115 13.07 6.65 1.98
N GLU A 116 13.80 7.59 1.45
CA GLU A 116 14.06 8.88 2.10
C GLU A 116 12.79 9.71 2.24
N ARG A 117 11.91 9.70 1.24
CA ARG A 117 10.62 10.41 1.29
C ARG A 117 9.62 9.77 2.25
N ALA A 118 9.67 8.46 2.43
CA ALA A 118 8.68 7.73 3.22
C ALA A 118 8.69 8.14 4.68
N ASN A 119 7.49 8.21 5.27
CA ASN A 119 7.33 8.50 6.69
C ASN A 119 7.47 7.23 7.54
N SER A 120 7.07 6.08 7.00
CA SER A 120 7.19 4.79 7.69
C SER A 120 7.16 3.62 6.71
N LYS A 121 7.47 2.44 7.24
CA LYS A 121 7.43 1.17 6.52
C LYS A 121 6.64 0.16 7.34
N ILE A 122 5.79 -0.61 6.67
CA ILE A 122 5.02 -1.69 7.29
C ILE A 122 5.32 -2.99 6.55
N SER A 123 5.52 -4.06 7.30
CA SER A 123 5.65 -5.42 6.78
C SER A 123 4.41 -6.22 7.15
N LEU A 124 3.79 -6.87 6.17
CA LEU A 124 2.68 -7.80 6.42
C LEU A 124 3.18 -9.14 6.96
N SER A 125 4.42 -9.52 6.62
CA SER A 125 5.01 -10.79 7.00
C SER A 125 6.51 -10.76 6.74
N LYS A 126 7.25 -11.62 7.42
CA LYS A 126 8.65 -11.90 7.07
C LYS A 126 8.76 -12.70 5.78
N MET A 127 7.68 -13.33 5.35
CA MET A 127 7.60 -13.99 4.04
C MET A 127 7.40 -12.97 2.94
N THR A 128 7.96 -13.24 1.77
CA THR A 128 7.79 -12.41 0.59
C THR A 128 6.52 -12.81 -0.15
N PHE A 129 5.69 -11.84 -0.50
CA PHE A 129 4.54 -12.04 -1.37
C PHE A 129 4.86 -11.58 -2.79
N SER A 130 4.19 -12.16 -3.78
CA SER A 130 4.21 -11.58 -5.11
C SER A 130 3.60 -10.17 -5.06
N HIS A 131 4.15 -9.25 -5.86
CA HIS A 131 3.66 -7.87 -5.89
C HIS A 131 2.24 -7.74 -6.47
N GLN A 132 1.71 -8.78 -7.09
CA GLN A 132 0.31 -8.86 -7.50
C GLN A 132 -0.59 -9.30 -6.34
N MET A 133 -0.27 -10.46 -5.77
CA MET A 133 -1.09 -11.08 -4.73
C MET A 133 -1.22 -10.22 -3.47
N VAL A 134 -0.14 -9.54 -3.09
CA VAL A 134 -0.11 -8.71 -1.88
C VAL A 134 -1.13 -7.56 -1.93
N ARG A 135 -1.54 -7.13 -3.11
CA ARG A 135 -2.53 -6.05 -3.27
C ARG A 135 -3.87 -6.40 -2.65
N ALA A 136 -4.36 -7.61 -2.92
CA ALA A 136 -5.61 -8.10 -2.36
C ALA A 136 -5.49 -8.36 -0.86
N ILE A 137 -4.38 -8.95 -0.42
CA ILE A 137 -4.11 -9.22 0.99
C ILE A 137 -4.06 -7.91 1.78
N PHE A 138 -3.36 -6.92 1.25
CA PHE A 138 -3.27 -5.60 1.86
C PHE A 138 -4.65 -4.94 2.00
N ALA A 139 -5.42 -4.91 0.92
CA ALA A 139 -6.75 -4.31 0.93
C ALA A 139 -7.68 -4.99 1.95
N GLU A 140 -7.60 -6.31 2.06
CA GLU A 140 -8.34 -7.06 3.07
C GLU A 140 -7.94 -6.64 4.48
N GLN A 141 -6.66 -6.49 4.76
CA GLN A 141 -6.18 -6.08 6.07
C GLN A 141 -6.59 -4.65 6.43
N ILE A 142 -6.59 -3.73 5.49
CA ILE A 142 -7.10 -2.37 5.73
C ILE A 142 -8.60 -2.39 6.00
N TYR A 143 -9.36 -3.16 5.23
CA TYR A 143 -10.79 -3.35 5.49
C TYR A 143 -11.02 -3.93 6.91
N ARG A 144 -10.28 -4.97 7.27
CA ARG A 144 -10.34 -5.59 8.61
C ARG A 144 -10.06 -4.56 9.70
N ALA A 145 -9.05 -3.71 9.52
CA ALA A 145 -8.72 -2.66 10.47
C ALA A 145 -9.90 -1.71 10.70
N PHE A 146 -10.60 -1.30 9.65
CA PHE A 146 -11.78 -0.45 9.79
C PHE A 146 -12.95 -1.16 10.50
N THR A 147 -13.14 -2.45 10.25
CA THR A 147 -14.16 -3.23 10.98
C THR A 147 -13.82 -3.32 12.48
N ILE A 148 -12.56 -3.48 12.83
CA ILE A 148 -12.09 -3.50 14.22
C ILE A 148 -12.34 -2.13 14.88
N MET A 149 -12.00 -1.02 14.21
CA MET A 149 -12.23 0.32 14.73
C MET A 149 -13.69 0.59 15.06
N ARG A 150 -14.62 -0.01 14.32
CA ARG A 150 -16.06 0.15 14.50
C ARG A 150 -16.71 -0.93 15.37
N GLY A 151 -15.93 -1.89 15.87
CA GLY A 151 -16.47 -2.98 16.67
C GLY A 151 -17.37 -3.93 15.90
N GLU A 152 -17.19 -4.02 14.58
CA GLU A 152 -17.99 -4.93 13.73
C GLU A 152 -17.45 -6.37 13.81
N PRO A 153 -18.32 -7.39 13.55
CA PRO A 153 -17.96 -8.80 13.82
C PRO A 153 -17.10 -9.49 12.77
N TYR A 154 -16.52 -8.77 11.82
CA TYR A 154 -15.68 -9.36 10.78
C TYR A 154 -14.41 -10.00 11.37
N HIS A 155 -13.78 -9.35 12.34
CA HIS A 155 -12.61 -9.86 13.07
C HIS A 155 -13.07 -10.51 14.38
N HIS A 156 -12.67 -11.76 14.62
CA HIS A 156 -13.19 -12.59 15.72
C HIS A 156 -12.28 -12.63 16.94
N GLU A 157 -11.56 -11.59 17.21
CA GLU A 157 -10.77 -11.44 18.45
C GLU A 157 -11.34 -10.39 19.38
#